data_eebdd0cd0f58d4364366ce37aad26765
#
_entry.id   eebdd0cd0f58d4364366ce37aad26765
#
_cell.length_a   1.000
_cell.length_b   1.000
_cell.length_c   1.000
_cell.angle_alpha   90.00
_cell.angle_beta   90.00
_cell.angle_gamma   90.00
#
_symmetry.space_group_name_H-M   'P 1'
#
loop_
_entity.id
_entity.type
_entity.pdbx_description
1 polymer ?
#
loop_
_entity_poly.entity_id
_entity_poly.type
_entity_poly.pdbx_seq_one_letter_code
_entity_poly.pdbx_strand_id
1 'polypeptide(L)'
;MNNSEKMVACISQQDLEKANKYFKRALAEDDVETLLSLAEYLEGIGFFPQASQIYAQVKDDFPEVGLNLAQIAFEDGLVEEAFAYLEEIPVDSPVYVEALLVKADLYQAEGLSDVAREKMLEASYLSDEPVILFGLAELDMELELFDEAISYFAQLDNRDIYELTGVSTYQRIGIAYASLGKFEVAIEFLEKAIELEYDDQTVFELAALLFESEEYQKANLYFKQLDTINPDFDGYEYAYAQSLHAEHKIDEALAMTEKGLAKNDFDANLLLQASQYAYELHDEARAEDYLLRAKEVADDGNELALRLSNLYLEQERFQEVVALFDEEVENVLARWNIAKAYQALEQEDAAIQLYDELALDLVENPEFLADYIEVLRQLGRLDEAKVQASRYIQLVPDDLAMQEFLNEE
;
A
#
# COMPACT_ATOMS: atom_id res chain seq x y z
N MET A 1 -30.01 -27.84 -40.38
CA MET A 1 -29.87 -26.59 -39.56
C MET A 1 -31.01 -26.56 -38.55
N ASN A 2 -30.69 -26.82 -37.30
CA ASN A 2 -31.62 -26.71 -36.18
C ASN A 2 -31.92 -25.23 -35.87
N ASN A 3 -32.73 -24.93 -34.86
CA ASN A 3 -33.08 -23.54 -34.54
C ASN A 3 -31.89 -22.80 -33.89
N SER A 4 -31.07 -23.49 -33.09
CA SER A 4 -29.82 -22.99 -32.51
C SER A 4 -28.83 -22.51 -33.56
N GLU A 5 -28.55 -23.35 -34.58
CA GLU A 5 -27.68 -22.97 -35.70
C GLU A 5 -28.21 -21.76 -36.50
N LYS A 6 -29.54 -21.65 -36.67
CA LYS A 6 -30.16 -20.48 -37.32
C LYS A 6 -30.06 -19.21 -36.48
N MET A 7 -30.16 -19.32 -35.15
CA MET A 7 -29.94 -18.21 -34.23
C MET A 7 -28.51 -17.68 -34.35
N VAL A 8 -27.52 -18.57 -34.26
CA VAL A 8 -26.08 -18.21 -34.39
C VAL A 8 -25.82 -17.54 -35.76
N ALA A 9 -26.39 -18.07 -36.85
CA ALA A 9 -26.26 -17.45 -38.17
C ALA A 9 -26.89 -16.05 -38.25
N CYS A 10 -28.00 -15.81 -37.55
CA CYS A 10 -28.63 -14.49 -37.50
C CYS A 10 -27.82 -13.51 -36.64
N ILE A 11 -27.22 -13.96 -35.52
CA ILE A 11 -26.31 -13.15 -34.70
C ILE A 11 -25.10 -12.70 -35.55
N SER A 12 -24.47 -13.61 -36.28
CA SER A 12 -23.35 -13.29 -37.16
C SER A 12 -23.71 -12.28 -38.27
N GLN A 13 -24.99 -12.23 -38.67
CA GLN A 13 -25.52 -11.25 -39.63
C GLN A 13 -26.08 -9.99 -38.99
N GLN A 14 -25.97 -9.85 -37.66
CA GLN A 14 -26.50 -8.73 -36.86
C GLN A 14 -28.05 -8.59 -36.95
N ASP A 15 -28.78 -9.64 -37.33
CA ASP A 15 -30.23 -9.67 -37.37
C ASP A 15 -30.79 -10.18 -36.02
N LEU A 16 -30.72 -9.36 -34.99
CA LEU A 16 -31.08 -9.72 -33.62
C LEU A 16 -32.58 -10.04 -33.46
N GLU A 17 -33.42 -9.47 -34.31
CA GLU A 17 -34.86 -9.73 -34.27
C GLU A 17 -35.19 -11.16 -34.70
N LYS A 18 -34.55 -11.62 -35.79
CA LYS A 18 -34.66 -13.03 -36.22
C LYS A 18 -33.95 -13.98 -35.26
N ALA A 19 -32.79 -13.60 -34.73
CA ALA A 19 -32.07 -14.39 -33.74
C ALA A 19 -32.97 -14.71 -32.55
N ASN A 20 -33.65 -13.69 -31.97
CA ASN A 20 -34.59 -13.87 -30.84
C ASN A 20 -35.79 -14.78 -31.21
N LYS A 21 -36.25 -14.73 -32.44
CA LYS A 21 -37.34 -15.65 -32.91
C LYS A 21 -36.85 -17.08 -32.97
N TYR A 22 -35.61 -17.32 -33.45
CA TYR A 22 -35.02 -18.66 -33.48
C TYR A 22 -34.65 -19.14 -32.09
N PHE A 23 -34.23 -18.26 -31.20
CA PHE A 23 -33.98 -18.58 -29.80
C PHE A 23 -35.20 -19.19 -29.12
N LYS A 24 -36.38 -18.51 -29.21
CA LYS A 24 -37.64 -19.03 -28.66
C LYS A 24 -38.06 -20.38 -29.24
N ARG A 25 -37.69 -20.65 -30.49
CA ARG A 25 -37.96 -21.97 -31.11
C ARG A 25 -36.97 -23.02 -30.67
N ALA A 26 -35.69 -22.64 -30.49
CA ALA A 26 -34.66 -23.54 -29.98
C ALA A 26 -35.06 -24.06 -28.59
N LEU A 27 -35.46 -23.17 -27.67
CA LEU A 27 -35.93 -23.56 -26.36
C LEU A 27 -37.09 -24.56 -26.35
N ALA A 28 -37.95 -24.54 -27.39
CA ALA A 28 -39.11 -25.37 -27.45
C ALA A 28 -38.91 -26.68 -28.25
N GLU A 29 -37.98 -26.70 -29.19
CA GLU A 29 -37.93 -27.75 -30.22
C GLU A 29 -36.56 -28.46 -30.32
N ASP A 30 -35.46 -27.80 -29.89
CA ASP A 30 -34.12 -28.37 -30.00
C ASP A 30 -33.84 -29.30 -28.78
N ASP A 31 -32.99 -30.31 -28.97
CA ASP A 31 -32.58 -31.19 -27.88
C ASP A 31 -31.62 -30.53 -26.91
N VAL A 32 -31.46 -31.11 -25.70
CA VAL A 32 -30.70 -30.53 -24.60
C VAL A 32 -29.22 -30.34 -24.95
N GLU A 33 -28.59 -31.29 -25.65
CA GLU A 33 -27.19 -31.22 -26.05
C GLU A 33 -26.95 -30.03 -27.01
N THR A 34 -27.88 -29.81 -27.94
CA THR A 34 -27.87 -28.64 -28.83
C THR A 34 -28.09 -27.33 -28.07
N LEU A 35 -28.96 -27.34 -27.06
CA LEU A 35 -29.21 -26.16 -26.21
C LEU A 35 -27.98 -25.82 -25.36
N LEU A 36 -27.32 -26.78 -24.74
CA LEU A 36 -26.10 -26.58 -23.99
C LEU A 36 -24.99 -25.96 -24.86
N SER A 37 -24.75 -26.52 -26.04
CA SER A 37 -23.79 -25.95 -27.00
C SER A 37 -24.16 -24.51 -27.43
N LEU A 38 -25.44 -24.20 -27.53
CA LEU A 38 -25.91 -22.84 -27.78
C LEU A 38 -25.64 -21.90 -26.60
N ALA A 39 -25.91 -22.39 -25.38
CA ALA A 39 -25.69 -21.59 -24.15
C ALA A 39 -24.23 -21.22 -23.97
N GLU A 40 -23.31 -22.19 -24.10
CA GLU A 40 -21.85 -21.97 -24.08
C GLU A 40 -21.41 -20.92 -25.12
N TYR A 41 -21.91 -21.04 -26.34
CA TYR A 41 -21.62 -20.07 -27.39
C TYR A 41 -22.14 -18.66 -27.03
N LEU A 42 -23.37 -18.57 -26.53
CA LEU A 42 -24.01 -17.30 -26.14
C LEU A 42 -23.29 -16.62 -24.96
N GLU A 43 -22.88 -17.41 -23.98
CA GLU A 43 -22.06 -16.98 -22.86
C GLU A 43 -20.73 -16.42 -23.36
N GLY A 44 -20.02 -17.15 -24.22
CA GLY A 44 -18.72 -16.73 -24.79
C GLY A 44 -18.78 -15.43 -25.63
N ILE A 45 -19.95 -15.04 -26.11
CA ILE A 45 -20.16 -13.77 -26.83
C ILE A 45 -20.93 -12.70 -26.04
N GLY A 46 -21.13 -12.90 -24.73
CA GLY A 46 -21.74 -11.94 -23.82
C GLY A 46 -23.27 -11.86 -23.88
N PHE A 47 -23.97 -12.88 -24.43
CA PHE A 47 -25.42 -12.97 -24.43
C PHE A 47 -25.93 -13.68 -23.17
N PHE A 48 -25.48 -13.21 -22.01
CA PHE A 48 -25.74 -13.79 -20.69
C PHE A 48 -27.22 -14.05 -20.38
N PRO A 49 -28.19 -13.13 -20.66
CA PRO A 49 -29.58 -13.38 -20.38
C PRO A 49 -30.17 -14.58 -21.13
N GLN A 50 -29.71 -14.83 -22.37
CA GLN A 50 -30.16 -15.97 -23.18
C GLN A 50 -29.47 -17.26 -22.74
N ALA A 51 -28.17 -17.22 -22.42
CA ALA A 51 -27.44 -18.34 -21.88
C ALA A 51 -28.06 -18.80 -20.54
N SER A 52 -28.24 -17.88 -19.61
CA SER A 52 -28.90 -18.13 -18.31
C SER A 52 -30.30 -18.75 -18.46
N GLN A 53 -31.10 -18.30 -19.44
CA GLN A 53 -32.41 -18.88 -19.68
C GLN A 53 -32.34 -20.35 -20.16
N ILE A 54 -31.33 -20.71 -20.95
CA ILE A 54 -31.13 -22.12 -21.37
C ILE A 54 -30.66 -22.95 -20.17
N TYR A 55 -29.64 -22.48 -19.44
CA TYR A 55 -29.12 -23.19 -18.28
C TYR A 55 -30.21 -23.42 -17.22
N ALA A 56 -31.02 -22.41 -16.93
CA ALA A 56 -32.13 -22.53 -16.00
C ALA A 56 -33.20 -23.55 -16.45
N GLN A 57 -33.40 -23.74 -17.76
CA GLN A 57 -34.31 -24.72 -18.28
C GLN A 57 -33.83 -26.15 -18.11
N VAL A 58 -32.52 -26.39 -18.12
CA VAL A 58 -31.92 -27.73 -18.14
C VAL A 58 -31.29 -28.13 -16.79
N LYS A 59 -31.19 -27.22 -15.81
CA LYS A 59 -30.47 -27.44 -14.56
C LYS A 59 -30.94 -28.64 -13.74
N ASP A 60 -32.23 -28.98 -13.79
CA ASP A 60 -32.77 -30.11 -13.02
C ASP A 60 -32.25 -31.46 -13.54
N ASP A 61 -31.90 -31.56 -14.83
CA ASP A 61 -31.33 -32.74 -15.46
C ASP A 61 -29.78 -32.70 -15.53
N PHE A 62 -29.21 -31.49 -15.48
CA PHE A 62 -27.79 -31.21 -15.61
C PHE A 62 -27.35 -30.21 -14.49
N PRO A 63 -27.19 -30.65 -13.23
CA PRO A 63 -26.84 -29.78 -12.12
C PRO A 63 -25.50 -29.03 -12.31
N GLU A 64 -24.60 -29.56 -13.14
CA GLU A 64 -23.31 -28.94 -13.48
C GLU A 64 -23.44 -27.55 -14.11
N VAL A 65 -24.54 -27.24 -14.81
CA VAL A 65 -24.78 -25.88 -15.34
C VAL A 65 -25.04 -24.83 -14.25
N GLY A 66 -25.18 -25.27 -13.01
CA GLY A 66 -25.23 -24.40 -11.84
C GLY A 66 -23.99 -23.54 -11.70
N LEU A 67 -22.80 -24.00 -12.16
CA LEU A 67 -21.57 -23.19 -12.22
C LEU A 67 -21.75 -21.99 -13.15
N ASN A 68 -22.21 -22.21 -14.37
CA ASN A 68 -22.42 -21.14 -15.35
C ASN A 68 -23.49 -20.14 -14.87
N LEU A 69 -24.58 -20.65 -14.27
CA LEU A 69 -25.62 -19.79 -13.69
C LEU A 69 -25.08 -18.95 -12.53
N ALA A 70 -24.25 -19.53 -11.67
CA ALA A 70 -23.65 -18.83 -10.57
C ALA A 70 -22.70 -17.72 -11.05
N GLN A 71 -21.88 -18.02 -12.06
CA GLN A 71 -20.95 -17.04 -12.62
C GLN A 71 -21.69 -15.87 -13.29
N ILE A 72 -22.72 -16.16 -14.09
CA ILE A 72 -23.55 -15.12 -14.71
C ILE A 72 -24.26 -14.28 -13.64
N ALA A 73 -24.81 -14.90 -12.60
CA ALA A 73 -25.49 -14.18 -11.50
C ALA A 73 -24.51 -13.28 -10.75
N PHE A 74 -23.29 -13.74 -10.54
CA PHE A 74 -22.25 -12.93 -9.88
C PHE A 74 -21.83 -11.71 -10.71
N GLU A 75 -21.62 -11.88 -12.02
CA GLU A 75 -21.33 -10.76 -12.93
C GLU A 75 -22.46 -9.72 -12.98
N ASP A 76 -23.70 -10.17 -12.82
CA ASP A 76 -24.89 -9.30 -12.71
C ASP A 76 -25.07 -8.68 -11.30
N GLY A 77 -24.18 -8.99 -10.35
CA GLY A 77 -24.23 -8.49 -8.96
C GLY A 77 -25.28 -9.19 -8.09
N LEU A 78 -25.80 -10.35 -8.52
CA LEU A 78 -26.80 -11.15 -7.83
C LEU A 78 -26.13 -12.23 -6.97
N VAL A 79 -25.36 -11.80 -5.98
CA VAL A 79 -24.49 -12.67 -5.16
C VAL A 79 -25.27 -13.79 -4.46
N GLU A 80 -26.46 -13.47 -3.89
CA GLU A 80 -27.28 -14.46 -3.21
C GLU A 80 -27.80 -15.55 -4.18
N GLU A 81 -28.12 -15.17 -5.42
CA GLU A 81 -28.53 -16.13 -6.46
C GLU A 81 -27.37 -17.01 -6.91
N ALA A 82 -26.15 -16.43 -7.03
CA ALA A 82 -24.96 -17.18 -7.35
C ALA A 82 -24.70 -18.30 -6.32
N PHE A 83 -24.74 -17.96 -5.02
CA PHE A 83 -24.63 -18.98 -3.98
C PHE A 83 -25.73 -20.03 -4.04
N ALA A 84 -26.98 -19.63 -4.28
CA ALA A 84 -28.10 -20.57 -4.37
C ALA A 84 -27.87 -21.60 -5.50
N TYR A 85 -27.37 -21.19 -6.66
CA TYR A 85 -27.07 -22.12 -7.76
C TYR A 85 -25.94 -23.09 -7.38
N LEU A 86 -24.89 -22.61 -6.70
CA LEU A 86 -23.78 -23.45 -6.25
C LEU A 86 -24.17 -24.44 -5.15
N GLU A 87 -25.15 -24.10 -4.31
CA GLU A 87 -25.67 -24.98 -3.26
C GLU A 87 -26.52 -26.13 -3.84
N GLU A 88 -27.13 -25.97 -5.01
CA GLU A 88 -27.87 -27.01 -5.69
C GLU A 88 -26.97 -28.09 -6.33
N ILE A 89 -25.66 -27.85 -6.45
CA ILE A 89 -24.70 -28.83 -7.03
C ILE A 89 -24.44 -29.93 -6.01
N PRO A 90 -24.75 -31.21 -6.33
CA PRO A 90 -24.54 -32.32 -5.41
C PRO A 90 -23.06 -32.61 -5.13
N VAL A 91 -22.77 -33.09 -3.92
CA VAL A 91 -21.40 -33.43 -3.48
C VAL A 91 -20.73 -34.53 -4.35
N ASP A 92 -21.54 -35.42 -4.94
CA ASP A 92 -21.11 -36.48 -5.84
C ASP A 92 -21.04 -36.06 -7.31
N SER A 93 -21.33 -34.79 -7.62
CA SER A 93 -21.17 -34.23 -8.96
C SER A 93 -19.69 -34.14 -9.35
N PRO A 94 -19.36 -34.45 -10.61
CA PRO A 94 -18.00 -34.30 -11.15
C PRO A 94 -17.48 -32.86 -11.06
N VAL A 95 -18.37 -31.86 -10.99
CA VAL A 95 -18.03 -30.43 -10.91
C VAL A 95 -18.09 -29.87 -9.49
N TYR A 96 -18.23 -30.73 -8.46
CA TYR A 96 -18.37 -30.24 -7.08
C TYR A 96 -17.12 -29.51 -6.57
N VAL A 97 -15.92 -29.99 -6.95
CA VAL A 97 -14.65 -29.32 -6.63
C VAL A 97 -14.63 -27.90 -7.23
N GLU A 98 -14.99 -27.77 -8.51
CA GLU A 98 -15.09 -26.46 -9.18
C GLU A 98 -16.12 -25.56 -8.50
N ALA A 99 -17.25 -26.12 -8.04
CA ALA A 99 -18.24 -25.36 -7.27
C ALA A 99 -17.68 -24.83 -5.93
N LEU A 100 -16.82 -25.61 -5.28
CA LEU A 100 -16.12 -25.15 -4.06
C LEU A 100 -15.13 -24.01 -4.37
N LEU A 101 -14.40 -24.08 -5.50
CA LEU A 101 -13.47 -23.03 -5.91
C LEU A 101 -14.24 -21.73 -6.20
N VAL A 102 -15.32 -21.81 -6.99
CA VAL A 102 -16.17 -20.65 -7.29
C VAL A 102 -16.79 -20.08 -6.00
N LYS A 103 -17.21 -20.93 -5.04
CA LYS A 103 -17.68 -20.44 -3.73
C LYS A 103 -16.58 -19.71 -2.96
N ALA A 104 -15.35 -20.23 -3.00
CA ALA A 104 -14.22 -19.56 -2.35
C ALA A 104 -13.96 -18.18 -2.97
N ASP A 105 -13.94 -18.07 -4.29
CA ASP A 105 -13.78 -16.79 -5.00
C ASP A 105 -14.87 -15.79 -4.64
N LEU A 106 -16.14 -16.25 -4.58
CA LEU A 106 -17.27 -15.40 -4.19
C LEU A 106 -17.15 -14.91 -2.73
N TYR A 107 -16.79 -15.80 -1.79
CA TYR A 107 -16.60 -15.39 -0.40
C TYR A 107 -15.42 -14.42 -0.24
N GLN A 108 -14.34 -14.64 -0.99
CA GLN A 108 -13.20 -13.71 -0.98
C GLN A 108 -13.57 -12.33 -1.53
N ALA A 109 -14.34 -12.28 -2.63
CA ALA A 109 -14.85 -11.03 -3.19
C ALA A 109 -15.77 -10.25 -2.22
N GLU A 110 -16.49 -10.96 -1.36
CA GLU A 110 -17.31 -10.37 -0.29
C GLU A 110 -16.49 -10.03 0.98
N GLY A 111 -15.17 -10.22 0.97
CA GLY A 111 -14.28 -9.96 2.11
C GLY A 111 -14.37 -11.01 3.23
N LEU A 112 -14.91 -12.20 2.94
CA LEU A 112 -15.04 -13.33 3.86
C LEU A 112 -13.96 -14.37 3.60
N SER A 113 -12.70 -13.96 3.66
CA SER A 113 -11.53 -14.77 3.30
C SER A 113 -11.35 -16.00 4.21
N ASP A 114 -11.81 -15.94 5.46
CA ASP A 114 -11.85 -17.09 6.37
C ASP A 114 -12.80 -18.19 5.88
N VAL A 115 -13.99 -17.82 5.37
CA VAL A 115 -14.95 -18.77 4.80
C VAL A 115 -14.46 -19.28 3.44
N ALA A 116 -13.88 -18.42 2.62
CA ALA A 116 -13.23 -18.81 1.37
C ALA A 116 -12.17 -19.89 1.60
N ARG A 117 -11.32 -19.70 2.62
CA ARG A 117 -10.32 -20.68 3.07
C ARG A 117 -10.91 -22.02 3.43
N GLU A 118 -12.06 -22.06 4.16
CA GLU A 118 -12.74 -23.31 4.48
C GLU A 118 -13.19 -24.06 3.22
N LYS A 119 -13.70 -23.36 2.20
CA LYS A 119 -14.11 -23.97 0.93
C LYS A 119 -12.92 -24.47 0.12
N MET A 120 -11.84 -23.71 0.09
CA MET A 120 -10.60 -24.13 -0.58
C MET A 120 -9.97 -25.35 0.12
N LEU A 121 -10.02 -25.38 1.46
CA LEU A 121 -9.56 -26.52 2.25
C LEU A 121 -10.42 -27.78 1.99
N GLU A 122 -11.75 -27.63 1.88
CA GLU A 122 -12.65 -28.71 1.50
C GLU A 122 -12.30 -29.24 0.09
N ALA A 123 -12.04 -28.36 -0.86
CA ALA A 123 -11.62 -28.74 -2.22
C ALA A 123 -10.30 -29.49 -2.23
N SER A 124 -9.33 -29.12 -1.40
CA SER A 124 -8.02 -29.77 -1.31
C SER A 124 -8.07 -31.21 -0.75
N TYR A 125 -9.13 -31.58 -0.04
CA TYR A 125 -9.34 -32.97 0.37
C TYR A 125 -9.96 -33.85 -0.74
N LEU A 126 -10.53 -33.23 -1.77
CA LEU A 126 -11.22 -33.91 -2.85
C LEU A 126 -10.41 -33.98 -4.15
N SER A 127 -9.42 -33.10 -4.31
CA SER A 127 -8.57 -33.01 -5.49
C SER A 127 -7.12 -32.69 -5.12
N ASP A 128 -6.18 -33.35 -5.79
CA ASP A 128 -4.74 -33.13 -5.66
C ASP A 128 -4.20 -32.08 -6.67
N GLU A 129 -5.08 -31.29 -7.27
CA GLU A 129 -4.65 -30.26 -8.23
C GLU A 129 -3.79 -29.17 -7.57
N PRO A 130 -2.57 -28.92 -8.08
CA PRO A 130 -1.64 -27.99 -7.44
C PRO A 130 -2.19 -26.56 -7.26
N VAL A 131 -3.06 -26.11 -8.18
CA VAL A 131 -3.68 -24.79 -8.14
C VAL A 131 -4.58 -24.60 -6.91
N ILE A 132 -5.16 -25.68 -6.38
CA ILE A 132 -6.01 -25.64 -5.18
C ILE A 132 -5.15 -25.35 -3.94
N LEU A 133 -4.02 -26.06 -3.78
CA LEU A 133 -3.08 -25.80 -2.70
C LEU A 133 -2.45 -24.41 -2.83
N PHE A 134 -2.20 -23.94 -4.05
CA PHE A 134 -1.72 -22.60 -4.31
C PHE A 134 -2.74 -21.55 -3.86
N GLY A 135 -4.01 -21.67 -4.26
CA GLY A 135 -5.08 -20.76 -3.85
C GLY A 135 -5.31 -20.77 -2.32
N LEU A 136 -5.22 -21.95 -1.70
CA LEU A 136 -5.29 -22.06 -0.23
C LEU A 136 -4.13 -21.32 0.46
N ALA A 137 -2.90 -21.43 -0.08
CA ALA A 137 -1.74 -20.73 0.45
C ALA A 137 -1.84 -19.21 0.24
N GLU A 138 -2.40 -18.74 -0.88
CA GLU A 138 -2.67 -17.30 -1.11
C GLU A 138 -3.70 -16.75 -0.11
N LEU A 139 -4.76 -17.50 0.19
CA LEU A 139 -5.73 -17.13 1.24
C LEU A 139 -5.08 -17.11 2.64
N ASP A 140 -4.18 -18.05 2.93
CA ASP A 140 -3.42 -18.04 4.18
C ASP A 140 -2.48 -16.82 4.26
N MET A 141 -1.89 -16.36 3.15
CA MET A 141 -1.15 -15.09 3.11
C MET A 141 -2.03 -13.90 3.44
N GLU A 142 -3.22 -13.83 2.85
CA GLU A 142 -4.20 -12.76 3.09
C GLU A 142 -4.68 -12.72 4.54
N LEU A 143 -4.86 -13.90 5.16
CA LEU A 143 -5.26 -14.06 6.55
C LEU A 143 -4.10 -13.96 7.56
N GLU A 144 -2.90 -13.62 7.11
CA GLU A 144 -1.67 -13.55 7.92
C GLU A 144 -1.29 -14.89 8.61
N LEU A 145 -1.77 -16.02 8.05
CA LEU A 145 -1.42 -17.37 8.49
C LEU A 145 -0.14 -17.85 7.79
N PHE A 146 0.95 -17.10 7.98
CA PHE A 146 2.17 -17.26 7.18
C PHE A 146 2.86 -18.62 7.34
N ASP A 147 2.84 -19.24 8.51
CA ASP A 147 3.43 -20.57 8.70
C ASP A 147 2.66 -21.66 7.94
N GLU A 148 1.32 -21.55 7.86
CA GLU A 148 0.46 -22.42 7.07
C GLU A 148 0.68 -22.19 5.58
N ALA A 149 0.72 -20.93 5.13
CA ALA A 149 1.00 -20.55 3.73
C ALA A 149 2.34 -21.15 3.26
N ILE A 150 3.41 -20.98 4.04
CA ILE A 150 4.72 -21.57 3.75
C ILE A 150 4.63 -23.09 3.60
N SER A 151 3.86 -23.74 4.50
CA SER A 151 3.71 -25.21 4.48
C SER A 151 3.03 -25.69 3.19
N TYR A 152 2.05 -24.95 2.66
CA TYR A 152 1.39 -25.30 1.41
C TYR A 152 2.25 -24.95 0.19
N PHE A 153 2.84 -23.75 0.11
CA PHE A 153 3.75 -23.39 -0.99
C PHE A 153 4.94 -24.34 -1.11
N ALA A 154 5.50 -24.81 0.02
CA ALA A 154 6.62 -25.73 0.02
C ALA A 154 6.30 -27.15 -0.53
N GLN A 155 5.03 -27.51 -0.65
CA GLN A 155 4.58 -28.78 -1.25
C GLN A 155 4.45 -28.68 -2.77
N LEU A 156 4.49 -27.48 -3.34
CA LEU A 156 4.25 -27.20 -4.75
C LEU A 156 5.56 -27.18 -5.56
N ASP A 157 5.52 -27.67 -6.77
CA ASP A 157 6.61 -27.46 -7.72
C ASP A 157 6.55 -26.03 -8.27
N ASN A 158 7.62 -25.26 -8.05
CA ASN A 158 7.66 -23.86 -8.45
C ASN A 158 7.45 -23.66 -9.94
N ARG A 159 8.00 -24.56 -10.77
CA ARG A 159 7.90 -24.42 -12.23
C ARG A 159 6.48 -24.65 -12.70
N ASP A 160 5.83 -25.71 -12.19
CA ASP A 160 4.46 -26.05 -12.57
C ASP A 160 3.50 -24.92 -12.17
N ILE A 161 3.66 -24.35 -10.97
CA ILE A 161 2.85 -23.22 -10.51
C ILE A 161 3.13 -21.97 -11.34
N TYR A 162 4.40 -21.67 -11.63
CA TYR A 162 4.76 -20.50 -12.43
C TYR A 162 4.19 -20.60 -13.87
N GLU A 163 4.22 -21.78 -14.49
CA GLU A 163 3.62 -22.00 -15.81
C GLU A 163 2.09 -21.81 -15.80
N LEU A 164 1.42 -22.11 -14.67
CA LEU A 164 -0.04 -21.99 -14.53
C LEU A 164 -0.50 -20.59 -14.13
N THR A 165 0.24 -19.92 -13.24
CA THR A 165 -0.21 -18.70 -12.56
C THR A 165 0.64 -17.47 -12.85
N GLY A 166 1.87 -17.66 -13.35
CA GLY A 166 2.86 -16.60 -13.46
C GLY A 166 3.49 -16.17 -12.14
N VAL A 167 3.23 -16.90 -11.03
CA VAL A 167 3.70 -16.56 -9.68
C VAL A 167 4.73 -17.58 -9.19
N SER A 168 5.83 -17.10 -8.62
CA SER A 168 6.84 -17.96 -8.02
C SER A 168 6.48 -18.34 -6.59
N THR A 169 6.47 -19.65 -6.28
CA THR A 169 6.30 -20.15 -4.91
C THR A 169 7.46 -19.73 -4.01
N TYR A 170 8.67 -19.59 -4.55
CA TYR A 170 9.81 -19.07 -3.78
C TYR A 170 9.63 -17.60 -3.39
N GLN A 171 9.10 -16.77 -4.28
CA GLN A 171 8.75 -15.39 -3.95
C GLN A 171 7.73 -15.34 -2.81
N ARG A 172 6.64 -16.11 -2.91
CA ARG A 172 5.59 -16.16 -1.88
C ARG A 172 6.12 -16.62 -0.52
N ILE A 173 6.96 -17.67 -0.50
CA ILE A 173 7.63 -18.14 0.72
C ILE A 173 8.56 -17.04 1.28
N GLY A 174 9.30 -16.35 0.43
CA GLY A 174 10.15 -15.24 0.84
C GLY A 174 9.37 -14.12 1.51
N ILE A 175 8.25 -13.68 0.90
CA ILE A 175 7.36 -12.67 1.47
C ILE A 175 6.78 -13.13 2.82
N ALA A 176 6.32 -14.38 2.91
CA ALA A 176 5.79 -14.94 4.15
C ALA A 176 6.83 -14.94 5.29
N TYR A 177 8.09 -15.31 4.99
CA TYR A 177 9.17 -15.23 5.97
C TYR A 177 9.52 -13.81 6.36
N ALA A 178 9.47 -12.86 5.42
CA ALA A 178 9.66 -11.44 5.72
C ALA A 178 8.58 -10.92 6.68
N SER A 179 7.32 -11.26 6.43
CA SER A 179 6.19 -10.92 7.32
C SER A 179 6.32 -11.52 8.73
N LEU A 180 6.98 -12.68 8.85
CA LEU A 180 7.33 -13.30 10.14
C LEU A 180 8.57 -12.68 10.80
N GLY A 181 9.21 -11.66 10.20
CA GLY A 181 10.45 -11.07 10.68
C GLY A 181 11.69 -11.98 10.53
N LYS A 182 11.60 -13.04 9.73
CA LYS A 182 12.70 -13.99 9.47
C LYS A 182 13.48 -13.54 8.21
N PHE A 183 14.06 -12.35 8.27
CA PHE A 183 14.62 -11.64 7.11
C PHE A 183 15.74 -12.41 6.39
N GLU A 184 16.66 -13.03 7.11
CA GLU A 184 17.74 -13.82 6.50
C GLU A 184 17.20 -14.94 5.60
N VAL A 185 16.18 -15.67 6.08
CA VAL A 185 15.55 -16.75 5.31
C VAL A 185 14.75 -16.19 4.14
N ALA A 186 14.04 -15.07 4.36
CA ALA A 186 13.27 -14.39 3.31
C ALA A 186 14.17 -13.98 2.15
N ILE A 187 15.35 -13.39 2.43
CA ILE A 187 16.35 -13.00 1.43
C ILE A 187 16.78 -14.20 0.59
N GLU A 188 17.12 -15.35 1.24
CA GLU A 188 17.52 -16.56 0.51
C GLU A 188 16.45 -17.04 -0.47
N PHE A 189 15.16 -17.00 -0.07
CA PHE A 189 14.05 -17.39 -0.92
C PHE A 189 13.80 -16.41 -2.06
N LEU A 190 13.86 -15.10 -1.80
CA LEU A 190 13.71 -14.07 -2.84
C LEU A 190 14.88 -14.10 -3.83
N GLU A 191 16.12 -14.25 -3.39
CA GLU A 191 17.28 -14.45 -4.27
C GLU A 191 17.09 -15.68 -5.16
N LYS A 192 16.56 -16.77 -4.60
CA LYS A 192 16.26 -17.98 -5.34
C LYS A 192 15.17 -17.79 -6.39
N ALA A 193 14.13 -17.02 -6.07
CA ALA A 193 13.07 -16.68 -7.01
C ALA A 193 13.64 -15.94 -8.22
N ILE A 194 14.47 -14.90 -8.01
CA ILE A 194 15.09 -14.08 -9.06
C ILE A 194 16.09 -14.91 -9.90
N GLU A 195 16.82 -15.83 -9.26
CA GLU A 195 17.77 -16.71 -9.96
C GLU A 195 17.06 -17.64 -10.97
N LEU A 196 15.85 -18.10 -10.63
CA LEU A 196 15.07 -19.00 -11.49
C LEU A 196 14.29 -18.23 -12.56
N GLU A 197 13.67 -17.15 -12.21
CA GLU A 197 12.88 -16.29 -13.10
C GLU A 197 13.00 -14.84 -12.64
N TYR A 198 13.48 -13.97 -13.53
CA TYR A 198 13.58 -12.55 -13.24
C TYR A 198 12.19 -11.90 -13.23
N ASP A 199 11.87 -11.23 -12.12
CA ASP A 199 10.64 -10.47 -11.95
C ASP A 199 10.93 -9.15 -11.23
N ASP A 200 10.47 -8.03 -11.80
CA ASP A 200 10.74 -6.69 -11.29
C ASP A 200 10.20 -6.47 -9.87
N GLN A 201 9.02 -7.01 -9.58
CA GLN A 201 8.40 -6.92 -8.25
C GLN A 201 9.24 -7.66 -7.21
N THR A 202 9.70 -8.88 -7.53
CA THR A 202 10.55 -9.68 -6.64
C THR A 202 11.89 -8.99 -6.38
N VAL A 203 12.48 -8.36 -7.39
CA VAL A 203 13.73 -7.59 -7.24
C VAL A 203 13.51 -6.38 -6.33
N PHE A 204 12.40 -5.68 -6.49
CA PHE A 204 12.04 -4.55 -5.62
C PHE A 204 11.84 -4.99 -4.16
N GLU A 205 11.09 -6.08 -3.93
CA GLU A 205 10.85 -6.64 -2.60
C GLU A 205 12.16 -7.07 -1.91
N LEU A 206 13.05 -7.74 -2.65
CA LEU A 206 14.36 -8.11 -2.13
C LEU A 206 15.20 -6.88 -1.78
N ALA A 207 15.22 -5.87 -2.65
CA ALA A 207 15.96 -4.64 -2.40
C ALA A 207 15.42 -3.88 -1.18
N ALA A 208 14.11 -3.79 -1.02
CA ALA A 208 13.46 -3.19 0.13
C ALA A 208 13.78 -3.95 1.43
N LEU A 209 13.70 -5.28 1.40
CA LEU A 209 14.02 -6.13 2.55
C LEU A 209 15.50 -6.02 2.97
N LEU A 210 16.40 -5.95 2.01
CA LEU A 210 17.84 -5.71 2.27
C LEU A 210 18.06 -4.33 2.88
N PHE A 211 17.31 -3.31 2.44
CA PHE A 211 17.34 -1.98 3.04
C PHE A 211 16.89 -2.00 4.49
N GLU A 212 15.75 -2.65 4.80
CA GLU A 212 15.24 -2.82 6.17
C GLU A 212 16.22 -3.60 7.06
N SER A 213 16.97 -4.53 6.47
CA SER A 213 18.01 -5.31 7.15
C SER A 213 19.35 -4.54 7.28
N GLU A 214 19.39 -3.25 6.93
CA GLU A 214 20.59 -2.40 6.92
C GLU A 214 21.70 -2.88 5.99
N GLU A 215 21.41 -3.80 5.06
CA GLU A 215 22.34 -4.28 4.03
C GLU A 215 22.35 -3.35 2.80
N TYR A 216 22.52 -2.05 3.02
CA TYR A 216 22.35 -0.99 2.01
C TYR A 216 23.14 -1.21 0.72
N GLN A 217 24.36 -1.77 0.81
CA GLN A 217 25.19 -2.02 -0.36
C GLN A 217 24.55 -3.05 -1.30
N LYS A 218 23.96 -4.11 -0.74
CA LYS A 218 23.28 -5.11 -1.53
C LYS A 218 21.93 -4.56 -2.05
N ALA A 219 21.19 -3.85 -1.20
CA ALA A 219 19.95 -3.18 -1.61
C ALA A 219 20.20 -2.31 -2.84
N ASN A 220 21.24 -1.47 -2.81
CA ASN A 220 21.60 -0.61 -3.92
C ASN A 220 22.00 -1.37 -5.20
N LEU A 221 22.53 -2.59 -5.12
CA LEU A 221 22.78 -3.41 -6.29
C LEU A 221 21.47 -3.85 -6.98
N TYR A 222 20.49 -4.31 -6.19
CA TYR A 222 19.21 -4.74 -6.73
C TYR A 222 18.36 -3.56 -7.21
N PHE A 223 18.29 -2.45 -6.49
CA PHE A 223 17.64 -1.22 -6.98
C PHE A 223 18.27 -0.74 -8.29
N LYS A 224 19.60 -0.75 -8.41
CA LYS A 224 20.28 -0.38 -9.65
C LYS A 224 19.99 -1.35 -10.80
N GLN A 225 19.86 -2.64 -10.49
CA GLN A 225 19.45 -3.64 -11.48
C GLN A 225 18.04 -3.33 -11.99
N LEU A 226 17.10 -3.04 -11.09
CA LEU A 226 15.73 -2.67 -11.45
C LEU A 226 15.71 -1.38 -12.29
N ASP A 227 16.41 -0.33 -11.84
CA ASP A 227 16.56 0.95 -12.57
C ASP A 227 17.11 0.78 -13.99
N THR A 228 17.98 -0.22 -14.18
CA THR A 228 18.61 -0.49 -15.48
C THR A 228 17.69 -1.28 -16.42
N ILE A 229 16.95 -2.26 -15.89
CA ILE A 229 16.12 -3.18 -16.68
C ILE A 229 14.73 -2.58 -16.93
N ASN A 230 14.11 -2.03 -15.90
CA ASN A 230 12.80 -1.40 -15.97
C ASN A 230 12.80 -0.04 -15.25
N PRO A 231 13.30 1.03 -15.89
CA PRO A 231 13.31 2.36 -15.30
C PRO A 231 11.91 2.96 -15.10
N ASP A 232 10.87 2.35 -15.67
CA ASP A 232 9.48 2.80 -15.55
C ASP A 232 8.71 2.06 -14.44
N PHE A 233 9.36 1.15 -13.70
CA PHE A 233 8.74 0.51 -12.53
C PHE A 233 8.35 1.58 -11.50
N ASP A 234 7.12 1.49 -10.99
CA ASP A 234 6.56 2.54 -10.14
C ASP A 234 7.10 2.48 -8.69
N GLY A 235 7.47 3.63 -8.17
CA GLY A 235 7.73 3.85 -6.75
C GLY A 235 9.12 3.41 -6.25
N TYR A 236 9.96 2.79 -7.06
CA TYR A 236 11.27 2.35 -6.60
C TYR A 236 12.23 3.51 -6.32
N GLU A 237 12.04 4.67 -6.96
CA GLU A 237 12.92 5.83 -6.81
C GLU A 237 12.97 6.32 -5.38
N TYR A 238 11.84 6.33 -4.69
CA TYR A 238 11.76 6.74 -3.28
C TYR A 238 12.60 5.84 -2.38
N ALA A 239 12.39 4.52 -2.48
CA ALA A 239 13.13 3.54 -1.67
C ALA A 239 14.62 3.47 -2.03
N TYR A 240 14.93 3.55 -3.34
CA TYR A 240 16.31 3.56 -3.80
C TYR A 240 17.07 4.80 -3.31
N ALA A 241 16.45 5.98 -3.36
CA ALA A 241 17.05 7.20 -2.82
C ALA A 241 17.31 7.10 -1.32
N GLN A 242 16.39 6.51 -0.53
CA GLN A 242 16.62 6.25 0.89
C GLN A 242 17.83 5.33 1.13
N SER A 243 17.95 4.27 0.34
CA SER A 243 19.05 3.33 0.46
C SER A 243 20.42 3.94 0.06
N LEU A 244 20.42 4.82 -0.94
CA LEU A 244 21.60 5.61 -1.31
C LEU A 244 21.98 6.60 -0.20
N HIS A 245 21.01 7.28 0.38
CA HIS A 245 21.20 8.21 1.48
C HIS A 245 21.78 7.51 2.73
N ALA A 246 21.27 6.32 3.09
CA ALA A 246 21.78 5.50 4.18
C ALA A 246 23.25 5.11 3.99
N GLU A 247 23.72 5.01 2.73
CA GLU A 247 25.14 4.84 2.38
C GLU A 247 25.92 6.18 2.27
N HIS A 248 25.34 7.30 2.69
CA HIS A 248 25.92 8.64 2.57
C HIS A 248 26.21 9.10 1.12
N LYS A 249 25.50 8.55 0.14
CA LYS A 249 25.59 8.93 -1.28
C LYS A 249 24.53 9.99 -1.63
N ILE A 250 24.60 11.13 -0.94
CA ILE A 250 23.53 12.13 -0.93
C ILE A 250 23.28 12.72 -2.32
N ASP A 251 24.34 12.96 -3.12
CA ASP A 251 24.20 13.43 -4.51
C ASP A 251 23.41 12.44 -5.40
N GLU A 252 23.73 11.13 -5.26
CA GLU A 252 23.04 10.07 -6.00
C GLU A 252 21.58 9.91 -5.52
N ALA A 253 21.36 10.03 -4.20
CA ALA A 253 20.03 10.00 -3.60
C ALA A 253 19.15 11.13 -4.13
N LEU A 254 19.67 12.37 -4.15
CA LEU A 254 18.95 13.51 -4.72
C LEU A 254 18.62 13.30 -6.21
N ALA A 255 19.60 12.84 -7.00
CA ALA A 255 19.39 12.58 -8.42
C ALA A 255 18.30 11.50 -8.65
N MET A 256 18.24 10.48 -7.79
CA MET A 256 17.22 9.44 -7.88
C MET A 256 15.84 9.98 -7.49
N THR A 257 15.75 10.80 -6.43
CA THR A 257 14.50 11.49 -6.05
C THR A 257 14.01 12.42 -7.16
N GLU A 258 14.91 13.19 -7.79
CA GLU A 258 14.58 14.04 -8.94
C GLU A 258 14.08 13.23 -10.15
N LYS A 259 14.60 12.01 -10.34
CA LYS A 259 14.11 11.08 -11.36
C LYS A 259 12.65 10.67 -11.07
N GLY A 260 12.31 10.37 -9.82
CA GLY A 260 10.93 10.10 -9.40
C GLY A 260 10.01 11.31 -9.62
N LEU A 261 10.48 12.52 -9.24
CA LEU A 261 9.75 13.77 -9.47
C LEU A 261 9.54 14.09 -10.95
N ALA A 262 10.42 13.63 -11.84
CA ALA A 262 10.21 13.76 -13.28
C ALA A 262 9.07 12.89 -13.82
N LYS A 263 8.69 11.80 -13.10
CA LYS A 263 7.52 10.98 -13.42
C LYS A 263 6.24 11.54 -12.78
N ASN A 264 6.32 11.99 -11.53
CA ASN A 264 5.23 12.58 -10.76
C ASN A 264 5.74 13.78 -9.93
N ASP A 265 5.59 14.99 -10.44
CA ASP A 265 6.06 16.23 -9.82
C ASP A 265 5.16 16.73 -8.68
N PHE A 266 4.06 16.02 -8.39
CA PHE A 266 3.13 16.27 -7.29
C PHE A 266 3.25 15.25 -6.15
N ASP A 267 4.31 14.43 -6.11
CA ASP A 267 4.53 13.49 -5.03
C ASP A 267 5.14 14.20 -3.80
N ALA A 268 4.31 14.36 -2.76
CA ALA A 268 4.70 15.06 -1.54
C ALA A 268 5.89 14.40 -0.83
N ASN A 269 5.97 13.05 -0.83
CA ASN A 269 7.04 12.32 -0.18
C ASN A 269 8.38 12.53 -0.90
N LEU A 270 8.36 12.47 -2.23
CA LEU A 270 9.55 12.75 -3.04
C LEU A 270 10.00 14.21 -2.91
N LEU A 271 9.07 15.17 -2.84
CA LEU A 271 9.40 16.58 -2.63
C LEU A 271 10.05 16.82 -1.26
N LEU A 272 9.50 16.23 -0.20
CA LEU A 272 10.09 16.31 1.14
C LEU A 272 11.47 15.65 1.21
N GLN A 273 11.64 14.52 0.54
CA GLN A 273 12.91 13.79 0.44
C GLN A 273 13.96 14.61 -0.33
N ALA A 274 13.58 15.19 -1.47
CA ALA A 274 14.45 16.05 -2.27
C ALA A 274 14.89 17.29 -1.49
N SER A 275 13.98 17.89 -0.74
CA SER A 275 14.30 19.02 0.14
C SER A 275 15.34 18.64 1.19
N GLN A 276 15.18 17.49 1.85
CA GLN A 276 16.13 17.02 2.84
C GLN A 276 17.52 16.84 2.21
N TYR A 277 17.62 16.14 1.09
CA TYR A 277 18.91 15.88 0.45
C TYR A 277 19.56 17.15 -0.10
N ALA A 278 18.77 18.08 -0.66
CA ALA A 278 19.28 19.37 -1.09
C ALA A 278 19.82 20.20 0.11
N TYR A 279 19.13 20.16 1.24
CA TYR A 279 19.59 20.81 2.48
C TYR A 279 20.92 20.23 2.99
N GLU A 280 21.05 18.89 3.04
CA GLU A 280 22.29 18.20 3.44
C GLU A 280 23.47 18.50 2.50
N LEU A 281 23.18 18.78 1.22
CA LEU A 281 24.17 19.25 0.24
C LEU A 281 24.45 20.76 0.32
N HIS A 282 23.90 21.46 1.30
CA HIS A 282 24.00 22.91 1.46
C HIS A 282 23.42 23.72 0.31
N ASP A 283 22.46 23.16 -0.45
CA ASP A 283 21.70 23.85 -1.47
C ASP A 283 20.34 24.29 -0.91
N GLU A 284 20.41 25.29 -0.04
CA GLU A 284 19.22 25.81 0.68
C GLU A 284 18.17 26.35 -0.29
N ALA A 285 18.58 26.88 -1.44
CA ALA A 285 17.64 27.42 -2.43
C ALA A 285 16.78 26.30 -3.06
N ARG A 286 17.39 25.16 -3.43
CA ARG A 286 16.65 24.00 -3.90
C ARG A 286 15.82 23.36 -2.79
N ALA A 287 16.35 23.30 -1.56
CA ALA A 287 15.61 22.78 -0.42
C ALA A 287 14.31 23.57 -0.20
N GLU A 288 14.37 24.91 -0.25
CA GLU A 288 13.19 25.78 -0.14
C GLU A 288 12.20 25.56 -1.29
N ASP A 289 12.69 25.49 -2.55
CA ASP A 289 11.83 25.28 -3.73
C ASP A 289 11.02 23.98 -3.60
N TYR A 290 11.67 22.89 -3.20
CA TYR A 290 10.97 21.62 -2.97
C TYR A 290 9.94 21.69 -1.84
N LEU A 291 10.24 22.37 -0.72
CA LEU A 291 9.29 22.55 0.37
C LEU A 291 8.07 23.40 -0.04
N LEU A 292 8.29 24.46 -0.82
CA LEU A 292 7.20 25.30 -1.32
C LEU A 292 6.30 24.54 -2.31
N ARG A 293 6.88 23.68 -3.15
CA ARG A 293 6.10 22.78 -4.02
C ARG A 293 5.35 21.73 -3.20
N ALA A 294 5.99 21.15 -2.17
CA ALA A 294 5.33 20.20 -1.27
C ALA A 294 4.11 20.82 -0.57
N LYS A 295 4.17 22.12 -0.23
CA LYS A 295 3.06 22.85 0.40
C LYS A 295 1.79 22.90 -0.45
N GLU A 296 1.91 22.78 -1.76
CA GLU A 296 0.76 22.80 -2.69
C GLU A 296 0.04 21.44 -2.77
N VAL A 297 0.69 20.35 -2.33
CA VAL A 297 0.23 18.99 -2.57
C VAL A 297 0.17 18.10 -1.33
N ALA A 298 0.81 18.49 -0.22
CA ALA A 298 0.82 17.73 1.01
C ALA A 298 -0.46 17.94 1.82
N ASP A 299 -1.03 16.86 2.32
CA ASP A 299 -2.21 16.88 3.19
C ASP A 299 -1.87 17.32 4.63
N ASP A 300 -0.64 17.04 5.10
CA ASP A 300 -0.16 17.43 6.44
C ASP A 300 0.77 18.64 6.36
N GLY A 301 0.26 19.80 6.80
CA GLY A 301 1.02 21.03 6.91
C GLY A 301 2.03 21.07 8.06
N ASN A 302 1.94 20.18 9.05
CA ASN A 302 2.76 20.22 10.27
C ASN A 302 4.23 19.91 10.02
N GLU A 303 4.53 18.88 9.23
CA GLU A 303 5.90 18.53 8.85
C GLU A 303 6.53 19.64 7.99
N LEU A 304 5.76 20.20 7.06
CA LEU A 304 6.19 21.33 6.22
C LEU A 304 6.48 22.59 7.06
N ALA A 305 5.61 22.91 8.02
CA ALA A 305 5.80 24.05 8.91
C ALA A 305 7.10 23.90 9.72
N LEU A 306 7.39 22.66 10.20
CA LEU A 306 8.63 22.39 10.91
C LEU A 306 9.86 22.59 10.00
N ARG A 307 9.87 22.01 8.81
CA ARG A 307 11.03 22.10 7.90
C ARG A 307 11.26 23.52 7.39
N LEU A 308 10.20 24.22 7.00
CA LEU A 308 10.29 25.61 6.57
C LEU A 308 10.72 26.54 7.71
N SER A 309 10.17 26.34 8.93
CA SER A 309 10.55 27.16 10.07
C SER A 309 12.01 26.97 10.48
N ASN A 310 12.54 25.73 10.40
CA ASN A 310 13.97 25.45 10.63
C ASN A 310 14.83 26.19 9.60
N LEU A 311 14.53 26.02 8.29
CA LEU A 311 15.28 26.63 7.20
C LEU A 311 15.28 28.16 7.31
N TYR A 312 14.13 28.78 7.57
CA TYR A 312 14.02 30.23 7.67
C TYR A 312 14.66 30.78 8.95
N LEU A 313 14.66 30.05 10.06
CA LEU A 313 15.38 30.46 11.27
C LEU A 313 16.87 30.49 11.05
N GLU A 314 17.46 29.47 10.42
CA GLU A 314 18.90 29.42 10.10
C GLU A 314 19.31 30.55 9.16
N GLN A 315 18.42 30.97 8.27
CA GLN A 315 18.64 32.10 7.38
C GLN A 315 18.31 33.47 8.00
N GLU A 316 17.94 33.52 9.29
CA GLU A 316 17.49 34.73 9.98
C GLU A 316 16.28 35.44 9.32
N ARG A 317 15.46 34.67 8.57
CA ARG A 317 14.26 35.15 7.86
C ARG A 317 13.03 35.10 8.80
N PHE A 318 13.10 35.82 9.90
CA PHE A 318 12.11 35.73 11.00
C PHE A 318 10.70 36.11 10.59
N GLN A 319 10.51 37.07 9.65
CA GLN A 319 9.18 37.40 9.15
C GLN A 319 8.51 36.24 8.42
N GLU A 320 9.28 35.49 7.65
CA GLU A 320 8.77 34.29 6.94
C GLU A 320 8.43 33.16 7.92
N VAL A 321 9.22 32.98 9.00
CA VAL A 321 8.88 32.03 10.07
C VAL A 321 7.53 32.37 10.69
N VAL A 322 7.34 33.65 11.06
CA VAL A 322 6.08 34.12 11.66
C VAL A 322 4.90 33.97 10.68
N ALA A 323 5.14 34.16 9.38
CA ALA A 323 4.11 34.00 8.36
C ALA A 323 3.65 32.54 8.15
N LEU A 324 4.39 31.55 8.70
CA LEU A 324 3.95 30.15 8.70
C LEU A 324 2.91 29.87 9.80
N PHE A 325 2.81 30.76 10.82
CA PHE A 325 1.90 30.56 11.93
C PHE A 325 0.45 30.77 11.51
N ASP A 326 -0.33 29.70 11.61
CA ASP A 326 -1.79 29.72 11.55
C ASP A 326 -2.35 28.81 12.65
N GLU A 327 -3.66 28.77 12.80
CA GLU A 327 -4.30 27.97 13.85
C GLU A 327 -4.22 26.46 13.60
N GLU A 328 -3.79 26.03 12.40
CA GLU A 328 -3.69 24.62 12.01
C GLU A 328 -2.29 24.03 12.28
N VAL A 329 -1.28 24.86 12.59
CA VAL A 329 0.05 24.36 12.95
C VAL A 329 0.04 23.85 14.39
N GLU A 330 -0.02 22.53 14.53
CA GLU A 330 0.00 21.84 15.82
C GLU A 330 1.40 21.33 16.21
N ASN A 331 2.35 21.25 15.24
CA ASN A 331 3.69 20.77 15.52
C ASN A 331 4.40 21.64 16.56
N VAL A 332 4.69 21.06 17.71
CA VAL A 332 5.25 21.72 18.90
C VAL A 332 6.59 22.40 18.61
N LEU A 333 7.47 21.76 17.80
CA LEU A 333 8.78 22.32 17.46
C LEU A 333 8.67 23.47 16.44
N ALA A 334 7.74 23.37 15.48
CA ALA A 334 7.46 24.47 14.56
C ALA A 334 6.95 25.69 15.31
N ARG A 335 6.04 25.51 16.27
CA ARG A 335 5.52 26.60 17.14
C ARG A 335 6.61 27.20 18.01
N TRP A 336 7.56 26.40 18.51
CA TRP A 336 8.71 26.92 19.23
C TRP A 336 9.62 27.74 18.30
N ASN A 337 9.86 27.31 17.07
CA ASN A 337 10.59 28.12 16.09
C ASN A 337 9.91 29.46 15.81
N ILE A 338 8.58 29.47 15.75
CA ILE A 338 7.79 30.69 15.58
C ILE A 338 7.94 31.61 16.84
N ALA A 339 7.96 31.04 18.05
CA ALA A 339 8.20 31.78 19.26
C ALA A 339 9.59 32.45 19.26
N LYS A 340 10.64 31.73 18.82
CA LYS A 340 12.00 32.29 18.63
C LYS A 340 12.01 33.44 17.62
N ALA A 341 11.28 33.28 16.50
CA ALA A 341 11.17 34.34 15.50
C ALA A 341 10.48 35.58 16.03
N TYR A 342 9.39 35.44 16.81
CA TYR A 342 8.76 36.58 17.50
C TYR A 342 9.72 37.28 18.46
N GLN A 343 10.51 36.50 19.20
CA GLN A 343 11.52 37.05 20.10
C GLN A 343 12.59 37.87 19.34
N ALA A 344 13.09 37.30 18.21
CA ALA A 344 14.08 37.98 17.37
C ALA A 344 13.53 39.26 16.72
N LEU A 345 12.22 39.33 16.49
CA LEU A 345 11.51 40.51 15.97
C LEU A 345 11.10 41.53 17.08
N GLU A 346 11.51 41.31 18.33
CA GLU A 346 11.13 42.11 19.47
C GLU A 346 9.59 42.17 19.71
N GLN A 347 8.86 41.11 19.29
CA GLN A 347 7.42 40.97 19.50
C GLN A 347 7.14 40.13 20.77
N GLU A 348 7.51 40.72 21.91
CA GLU A 348 7.59 40.05 23.22
C GLU A 348 6.25 39.40 23.64
N ASP A 349 5.11 40.11 23.42
CA ASP A 349 3.78 39.61 23.82
C ASP A 349 3.40 38.34 23.07
N ALA A 350 3.71 38.26 21.76
CA ALA A 350 3.43 37.08 20.95
C ALA A 350 4.40 35.93 21.28
N ALA A 351 5.68 36.25 21.51
CA ALA A 351 6.67 35.26 21.89
C ALA A 351 6.28 34.58 23.22
N ILE A 352 6.02 35.36 24.26
CA ILE A 352 5.72 34.81 25.59
C ILE A 352 4.43 33.99 25.61
N GLN A 353 3.42 34.38 24.82
CA GLN A 353 2.19 33.59 24.70
C GLN A 353 2.49 32.19 24.22
N LEU A 354 3.29 32.04 23.14
CA LEU A 354 3.66 30.72 22.61
C LEU A 354 4.53 29.93 23.58
N TYR A 355 5.49 30.55 24.24
CA TYR A 355 6.29 29.88 25.27
C TYR A 355 5.42 29.38 26.43
N ASP A 356 4.45 30.19 26.90
CA ASP A 356 3.51 29.79 27.96
C ASP A 356 2.64 28.61 27.53
N GLU A 357 2.17 28.57 26.28
CA GLU A 357 1.38 27.46 25.68
C GLU A 357 2.20 26.17 25.57
N LEU A 358 3.47 26.27 25.17
CA LEU A 358 4.36 25.13 24.94
C LEU A 358 5.03 24.58 26.21
N ALA A 359 4.89 25.28 27.33
CA ALA A 359 5.63 25.00 28.56
C ALA A 359 5.36 23.62 29.18
N LEU A 360 4.22 22.99 28.85
CA LEU A 360 3.91 21.64 29.31
C LEU A 360 4.45 20.56 28.35
N ASP A 361 4.38 20.82 27.05
CA ASP A 361 4.80 19.85 26.02
C ASP A 361 6.33 19.73 25.96
N LEU A 362 7.04 20.84 26.23
CA LEU A 362 8.51 20.92 26.16
C LEU A 362 9.19 21.00 27.55
N VAL A 363 8.50 20.61 28.59
CA VAL A 363 9.00 20.69 29.98
C VAL A 363 10.30 19.90 30.23
N GLU A 364 10.57 18.87 29.45
CA GLU A 364 11.77 18.05 29.52
C GLU A 364 12.84 18.42 28.48
N ASN A 365 12.62 19.50 27.73
CA ASN A 365 13.58 19.98 26.74
C ASN A 365 14.42 21.13 27.34
N PRO A 366 15.73 20.92 27.61
CA PRO A 366 16.56 21.94 28.26
C PRO A 366 16.79 23.19 27.38
N GLU A 367 16.87 23.04 26.05
CA GLU A 367 17.05 24.18 25.15
C GLU A 367 15.80 25.09 25.17
N PHE A 368 14.62 24.47 25.10
CA PHE A 368 13.37 25.23 25.24
C PHE A 368 13.28 25.98 26.58
N LEU A 369 13.62 25.27 27.67
CA LEU A 369 13.59 25.90 28.99
C LEU A 369 14.57 27.08 29.11
N ALA A 370 15.76 26.96 28.49
CA ALA A 370 16.74 28.05 28.47
C ALA A 370 16.19 29.28 27.72
N ASP A 371 15.63 29.07 26.51
CA ASP A 371 15.00 30.14 25.72
C ASP A 371 13.84 30.80 26.50
N TYR A 372 12.98 29.98 27.09
CA TYR A 372 11.81 30.46 27.83
C TYR A 372 12.22 31.27 29.09
N ILE A 373 13.24 30.83 29.85
CA ILE A 373 13.79 31.55 30.98
C ILE A 373 14.33 32.92 30.55
N GLU A 374 15.02 32.97 29.41
CA GLU A 374 15.54 34.22 28.88
C GLU A 374 14.42 35.22 28.58
N VAL A 375 13.36 34.80 27.87
CA VAL A 375 12.20 35.66 27.57
C VAL A 375 11.52 36.12 28.86
N LEU A 376 11.30 35.26 29.84
CA LEU A 376 10.70 35.62 31.14
C LEU A 376 11.55 36.65 31.90
N ARG A 377 12.88 36.53 31.84
CA ARG A 377 13.80 37.51 32.46
C ARG A 377 13.75 38.86 31.75
N GLN A 378 13.72 38.88 30.42
CA GLN A 378 13.59 40.10 29.63
C GLN A 378 12.30 40.88 29.97
N LEU A 379 11.20 40.15 30.19
CA LEU A 379 9.90 40.71 30.58
C LEU A 379 9.76 41.03 32.08
N GLY A 380 10.79 40.76 32.90
CA GLY A 380 10.75 40.94 34.32
C GLY A 380 9.87 39.97 35.10
N ARG A 381 9.41 38.87 34.51
CA ARG A 381 8.63 37.77 35.15
C ARG A 381 9.59 36.83 35.92
N LEU A 382 10.36 37.41 36.88
CA LEU A 382 11.47 36.71 37.53
C LEU A 382 11.05 35.49 38.35
N ASP A 383 9.89 35.56 39.02
CA ASP A 383 9.39 34.42 39.80
C ASP A 383 9.12 33.20 38.90
N GLU A 384 8.54 33.43 37.73
CA GLU A 384 8.25 32.38 36.75
C GLU A 384 9.54 31.86 36.10
N ALA A 385 10.49 32.78 35.81
CA ALA A 385 11.81 32.40 35.34
C ALA A 385 12.52 31.45 36.31
N LYS A 386 12.45 31.72 37.64
CA LYS A 386 13.04 30.84 38.66
C LYS A 386 12.35 29.48 38.74
N VAL A 387 11.04 29.41 38.52
CA VAL A 387 10.33 28.11 38.42
C VAL A 387 10.86 27.26 37.27
N GLN A 388 11.02 27.85 36.07
CA GLN A 388 11.53 27.14 34.92
C GLN A 388 13.03 26.82 35.09
N ALA A 389 13.82 27.69 35.66
CA ALA A 389 15.22 27.46 35.97
C ALA A 389 15.42 26.29 36.95
N SER A 390 14.50 26.14 37.92
CA SER A 390 14.52 24.97 38.81
C SER A 390 14.28 23.65 38.10
N ARG A 391 13.46 23.64 37.05
CA ARG A 391 13.27 22.46 36.16
C ARG A 391 14.48 22.23 35.30
N TYR A 392 14.99 23.28 34.68
CA TYR A 392 16.20 23.21 33.83
C TYR A 392 17.37 22.57 34.55
N ILE A 393 17.67 22.97 35.80
CA ILE A 393 18.79 22.45 36.59
C ILE A 393 18.60 20.98 36.95
N GLN A 394 17.40 20.45 36.96
CA GLN A 394 17.17 18.99 37.11
C GLN A 394 17.65 18.22 35.89
N LEU A 395 17.57 18.82 34.69
CA LEU A 395 18.01 18.25 33.44
C LEU A 395 19.50 18.50 33.15
N VAL A 396 19.99 19.70 33.52
CA VAL A 396 21.36 20.16 33.29
C VAL A 396 21.96 20.64 34.63
N PRO A 397 22.34 19.69 35.51
CA PRO A 397 22.82 20.03 36.86
C PRO A 397 24.12 20.85 36.93
N ASP A 398 24.94 20.78 35.88
CA ASP A 398 26.27 21.39 35.86
C ASP A 398 26.29 22.85 35.35
N ASP A 399 25.12 23.44 35.03
CA ASP A 399 25.03 24.83 34.57
C ASP A 399 25.15 25.81 35.76
N LEU A 400 26.36 26.32 35.98
CA LEU A 400 26.67 27.22 37.07
C LEU A 400 25.97 28.57 36.96
N ALA A 401 25.77 29.09 35.75
CA ALA A 401 25.12 30.39 35.54
C ALA A 401 23.64 30.33 35.94
N MET A 402 22.97 29.23 35.61
CA MET A 402 21.58 29.01 35.99
C MET A 402 21.42 28.73 37.47
N GLN A 403 22.41 28.06 38.11
CA GLN A 403 22.44 27.90 39.58
C GLN A 403 22.63 29.25 40.29
N GLU A 404 23.52 30.14 39.81
CA GLU A 404 23.68 31.50 40.33
C GLU A 404 22.40 32.29 40.21
N PHE A 405 21.72 32.26 39.05
CA PHE A 405 20.44 32.93 38.86
C PHE A 405 19.36 32.47 39.86
N LEU A 406 19.29 31.19 40.18
CA LEU A 406 18.35 30.70 41.19
C LEU A 406 18.65 31.20 42.61
N ASN A 407 19.90 31.53 42.91
CA ASN A 407 20.33 32.02 44.25
C ASN A 407 20.33 33.56 44.36
N GLU A 408 20.08 34.28 43.26
CA GLU A 408 19.90 35.73 43.31
C GLU A 408 18.60 36.11 44.06
N GLU A 409 18.65 37.08 45.03
CA GLU A 409 17.49 37.54 45.79
C GLU A 409 16.49 38.36 44.96
#